data_e19e723532cfbc5ad48536bf65204751
#
_entry.id   e19e723532cfbc5ad48536bf65204751
#
_cell.length_a   1.000
_cell.length_b   1.000
_cell.length_c   1.000
_cell.angle_alpha   90.00
_cell.angle_beta   90.00
_cell.angle_gamma   90.00
#
_symmetry.space_group_name_H-M   'P 1'
#
loop_
_entity.id
_entity.type
_entity.pdbx_description
1 polymer ?
#
loop_
_entity_poly.entity_id
_entity_poly.type
_entity_poly.pdbx_seq_one_letter_code
_entity_poly.pdbx_strand_id
1 'polypeptide(L)'
;SKGARVFAVTNVMGSRITRESDGTLYVKANMEISVAATKSFIAQIACVTLIALFLAQRKGRLSSRQVVSLYHELRATSAQIEYILADTSAIDKAAQLLVDCHSAMYVGRGIASTVCNEGALKLKEISYLHAEAYSAGELKHGPIALIDETVPVVAVVTESSTRMQTLSNVQEVLARGAKVIAVATEGDEDVCDIADCVIYVPPVRECFS
;
A
#
# COMPACT_ATOMS: atom_id res chain seq x y z
N SER A 1 29.18 -10.59 15.33
CA SER A 1 28.70 -10.33 13.96
C SER A 1 29.48 -11.23 13.00
N LYS A 2 28.82 -11.82 12.01
CA LYS A 2 29.47 -12.68 10.99
C LYS A 2 30.09 -11.84 9.83
N GLY A 3 30.50 -10.59 10.08
CA GLY A 3 31.10 -9.69 9.10
C GLY A 3 30.13 -9.06 8.11
N ALA A 4 28.80 -9.19 8.31
CA ALA A 4 27.81 -8.50 7.48
C ALA A 4 27.83 -6.99 7.77
N ARG A 5 27.83 -6.18 6.71
CA ARG A 5 27.66 -4.73 6.86
C ARG A 5 26.18 -4.39 7.06
N VAL A 6 25.91 -3.47 7.96
CA VAL A 6 24.57 -3.00 8.31
C VAL A 6 24.40 -1.56 7.83
N PHE A 7 23.37 -1.31 7.05
CA PHE A 7 22.99 0.02 6.60
C PHE A 7 21.62 0.38 7.16
N ALA A 8 21.53 1.47 7.90
CA ALA A 8 20.30 1.91 8.54
C ALA A 8 19.56 2.97 7.69
N VAL A 9 18.23 2.81 7.58
CA VAL A 9 17.33 3.86 7.07
C VAL A 9 16.44 4.28 8.23
N THR A 10 16.54 5.54 8.67
CA THR A 10 15.84 6.00 9.87
C THR A 10 15.52 7.49 9.81
N ASN A 11 14.48 7.90 10.52
CA ASN A 11 14.12 9.32 10.68
C ASN A 11 14.76 9.95 11.91
N VAL A 12 15.18 9.14 12.90
CA VAL A 12 15.69 9.64 14.19
C VAL A 12 17.21 9.75 14.19
N MET A 13 17.71 10.99 14.26
CA MET A 13 19.14 11.26 14.37
C MET A 13 19.68 10.83 15.74
N GLY A 14 20.91 10.27 15.77
CA GLY A 14 21.57 9.85 17.00
C GLY A 14 20.93 8.66 17.71
N SER A 15 19.99 7.94 17.06
CA SER A 15 19.40 6.72 17.60
C SER A 15 20.42 5.60 17.77
N ARG A 16 20.09 4.57 18.54
CA ARG A 16 20.98 3.42 18.74
C ARG A 16 21.39 2.78 17.42
N ILE A 17 20.43 2.59 16.50
CA ILE A 17 20.70 1.96 15.21
C ILE A 17 21.72 2.77 14.37
N THR A 18 21.71 4.10 14.46
CA THR A 18 22.66 4.94 13.71
C THR A 18 24.10 4.85 14.26
N ARG A 19 24.25 4.51 15.53
CA ARG A 19 25.57 4.33 16.16
C ARG A 19 26.14 2.92 15.94
N GLU A 20 25.28 1.93 15.72
CA GLU A 20 25.67 0.53 15.57
C GLU A 20 25.74 0.09 14.09
N SER A 21 25.30 0.91 13.15
CA SER A 21 25.35 0.61 11.70
C SER A 21 26.63 1.13 11.04
N ASP A 22 27.06 0.46 9.96
CA ASP A 22 28.21 0.86 9.14
C ASP A 22 27.91 2.09 8.27
N GLY A 23 26.64 2.41 8.06
CA GLY A 23 26.18 3.56 7.32
C GLY A 23 24.72 3.88 7.61
N THR A 24 24.33 5.15 7.45
CA THR A 24 22.97 5.61 7.74
C THR A 24 22.45 6.56 6.68
N LEU A 25 21.20 6.34 6.25
CA LEU A 25 20.42 7.27 5.45
C LEU A 25 19.27 7.83 6.31
N TYR A 26 19.21 9.13 6.44
CA TYR A 26 18.11 9.80 7.16
C TYR A 26 16.99 10.18 6.20
N VAL A 27 15.77 9.75 6.50
CA VAL A 27 14.59 10.01 5.63
C VAL A 27 14.11 11.47 5.71
N LYS A 28 14.47 12.22 6.76
CA LYS A 28 14.14 13.64 6.95
C LYS A 28 12.64 13.96 6.86
N ALA A 29 11.79 13.04 7.35
CA ALA A 29 10.34 13.20 7.33
C ALA A 29 9.79 14.10 8.46
N ASN A 30 10.67 14.82 9.19
CA ASN A 30 10.35 15.55 10.40
C ASN A 30 9.76 14.64 11.51
N MET A 31 9.31 15.24 12.61
CA MET A 31 8.72 14.50 13.72
C MET A 31 7.35 13.93 13.32
N GLU A 32 7.15 12.65 13.54
CA GLU A 32 5.82 12.02 13.49
C GLU A 32 5.14 12.25 14.84
N ILE A 33 3.94 12.86 14.83
CA ILE A 33 3.21 13.20 16.07
C ILE A 33 2.14 12.15 16.34
N SER A 34 1.58 11.57 15.28
CA SER A 34 0.56 10.52 15.37
C SER A 34 1.17 9.17 15.79
N VAL A 35 0.36 8.32 16.40
CA VAL A 35 0.69 6.91 16.64
C VAL A 35 0.91 6.18 15.29
N ALA A 36 0.04 6.46 14.32
CA ALA A 36 0.16 5.89 12.98
C ALA A 36 1.26 6.61 12.17
N ALA A 37 2.27 5.86 11.76
CA ALA A 37 3.31 6.35 10.86
C ALA A 37 2.73 6.51 9.45
N THR A 38 2.70 7.73 8.93
CA THR A 38 2.22 8.04 7.57
C THR A 38 3.34 8.59 6.70
N LYS A 39 3.75 9.84 6.92
CA LYS A 39 4.81 10.49 6.14
C LYS A 39 6.18 9.81 6.30
N SER A 40 6.49 9.31 7.49
CA SER A 40 7.76 8.60 7.73
C SER A 40 7.79 7.25 7.02
N PHE A 41 6.65 6.54 6.95
CA PHE A 41 6.52 5.31 6.17
C PHE A 41 6.76 5.55 4.68
N ILE A 42 6.06 6.51 4.07
CA ILE A 42 6.23 6.86 2.65
C ILE A 42 7.68 7.31 2.36
N ALA A 43 8.27 8.14 3.24
CA ALA A 43 9.65 8.59 3.09
C ALA A 43 10.66 7.42 3.18
N GLN A 44 10.40 6.41 3.99
CA GLN A 44 11.23 5.20 4.06
C GLN A 44 11.12 4.39 2.76
N ILE A 45 9.92 4.20 2.20
CA ILE A 45 9.73 3.54 0.90
C ILE A 45 10.50 4.29 -0.18
N ALA A 46 10.37 5.61 -0.25
CA ALA A 46 11.10 6.42 -1.23
C ALA A 46 12.63 6.25 -1.08
N CYS A 47 13.16 6.26 0.15
CA CYS A 47 14.57 6.03 0.41
C CYS A 47 15.04 4.62 -0.03
N VAL A 48 14.26 3.58 0.28
CA VAL A 48 14.59 2.20 -0.12
C VAL A 48 14.54 2.07 -1.64
N THR A 49 13.58 2.70 -2.30
CA THR A 49 13.49 2.75 -3.76
C THR A 49 14.73 3.42 -4.37
N LEU A 50 15.17 4.56 -3.82
CA LEU A 50 16.38 5.23 -4.30
C LEU A 50 17.64 4.37 -4.10
N ILE A 51 17.74 3.64 -2.99
CA ILE A 51 18.83 2.67 -2.76
C ILE A 51 18.79 1.56 -3.81
N ALA A 52 17.58 1.02 -4.10
CA ALA A 52 17.43 -0.03 -5.11
C ALA A 52 17.83 0.45 -6.50
N LEU A 53 17.42 1.66 -6.91
CA LEU A 53 17.81 2.28 -8.18
C LEU A 53 19.33 2.48 -8.27
N PHE A 54 19.94 3.01 -7.21
CA PHE A 54 21.39 3.19 -7.13
C PHE A 54 22.15 1.86 -7.27
N LEU A 55 21.73 0.83 -6.54
CA LEU A 55 22.34 -0.49 -6.60
C LEU A 55 22.15 -1.16 -7.97
N ALA A 56 20.98 -1.04 -8.57
CA ALA A 56 20.69 -1.56 -9.89
C ALA A 56 21.58 -0.91 -10.97
N GLN A 57 21.76 0.41 -10.88
CA GLN A 57 22.67 1.14 -11.76
C GLN A 57 24.14 0.68 -11.57
N ARG A 58 24.60 0.61 -10.33
CA ARG A 58 25.98 0.18 -10.00
C ARG A 58 26.29 -1.24 -10.44
N LYS A 59 25.27 -2.11 -10.43
CA LYS A 59 25.38 -3.50 -10.91
C LYS A 59 25.14 -3.65 -12.41
N GLY A 60 24.95 -2.56 -13.15
CA GLY A 60 24.67 -2.58 -14.58
C GLY A 60 23.33 -3.22 -14.98
N ARG A 61 22.37 -3.32 -14.03
CA ARG A 61 21.03 -3.86 -14.27
C ARG A 61 20.09 -2.83 -14.88
N LEU A 62 20.32 -1.54 -14.61
CA LEU A 62 19.62 -0.41 -15.18
C LEU A 62 20.63 0.58 -15.78
N SER A 63 20.33 1.08 -16.98
CA SER A 63 21.06 2.20 -17.58
C SER A 63 20.76 3.51 -16.84
N SER A 64 21.65 4.50 -16.96
CA SER A 64 21.43 5.83 -16.39
C SER A 64 20.11 6.46 -16.86
N ARG A 65 19.73 6.26 -18.13
CA ARG A 65 18.46 6.76 -18.67
C ARG A 65 17.24 6.13 -17.98
N GLN A 66 17.27 4.82 -17.72
CA GLN A 66 16.18 4.13 -17.00
C GLN A 66 16.10 4.59 -15.54
N VAL A 67 17.23 4.77 -14.87
CA VAL A 67 17.25 5.29 -13.48
C VAL A 67 16.66 6.69 -13.42
N VAL A 68 17.02 7.58 -14.35
CA VAL A 68 16.47 8.94 -14.40
C VAL A 68 14.95 8.91 -14.65
N SER A 69 14.47 8.05 -15.55
CA SER A 69 13.02 7.88 -15.78
C SER A 69 12.29 7.46 -14.51
N LEU A 70 12.75 6.37 -13.86
CA LEU A 70 12.15 5.86 -12.62
C LEU A 70 12.23 6.88 -11.46
N TYR A 71 13.29 7.66 -11.39
CA TYR A 71 13.40 8.75 -10.42
C TYR A 71 12.35 9.85 -10.65
N HIS A 72 12.09 10.22 -11.91
CA HIS A 72 11.04 11.19 -12.23
C HIS A 72 9.65 10.64 -11.93
N GLU A 73 9.40 9.36 -12.19
CA GLU A 73 8.14 8.70 -11.83
C GLU A 73 7.95 8.69 -10.30
N LEU A 74 8.99 8.33 -9.53
CA LEU A 74 8.95 8.41 -8.06
C LEU A 74 8.67 9.84 -7.57
N ARG A 75 9.26 10.85 -8.17
CA ARG A 75 8.98 12.25 -7.80
C ARG A 75 7.55 12.67 -8.12
N ALA A 76 6.98 12.17 -9.20
CA ALA A 76 5.62 12.50 -9.60
C ALA A 76 4.56 11.98 -8.61
N THR A 77 4.87 10.92 -7.82
CA THR A 77 3.93 10.38 -6.83
C THR A 77 3.48 11.41 -5.79
N SER A 78 4.31 12.42 -5.48
CA SER A 78 3.92 13.51 -4.56
C SER A 78 2.70 14.27 -5.08
N ALA A 79 2.74 14.71 -6.35
CA ALA A 79 1.62 15.42 -6.95
C ALA A 79 0.38 14.52 -7.12
N GLN A 80 0.58 13.24 -7.35
CA GLN A 80 -0.51 12.27 -7.43
C GLN A 80 -1.20 12.06 -6.08
N ILE A 81 -0.45 12.02 -4.98
CA ILE A 81 -1.00 11.98 -3.63
C ILE A 81 -1.79 13.28 -3.34
N GLU A 82 -1.24 14.45 -3.68
CA GLU A 82 -1.94 15.73 -3.54
C GLU A 82 -3.25 15.74 -4.34
N TYR A 83 -3.26 15.18 -5.55
CA TYR A 83 -4.45 15.06 -6.38
C TYR A 83 -5.52 14.17 -5.71
N ILE A 84 -5.16 13.00 -5.17
CA ILE A 84 -6.10 12.12 -4.45
C ILE A 84 -6.67 12.83 -3.21
N LEU A 85 -5.85 13.56 -2.48
CA LEU A 85 -6.25 14.25 -1.25
C LEU A 85 -7.05 15.53 -1.51
N ALA A 86 -7.08 16.04 -2.74
CA ALA A 86 -7.87 17.22 -3.10
C ALA A 86 -9.39 16.93 -3.13
N ASP A 87 -9.79 15.67 -3.37
CA ASP A 87 -11.18 15.21 -3.27
C ASP A 87 -11.26 13.90 -2.48
N THR A 88 -11.73 13.99 -1.24
CA THR A 88 -11.88 12.85 -0.33
C THR A 88 -13.27 12.23 -0.34
N SER A 89 -14.17 12.64 -1.22
CA SER A 89 -15.57 12.22 -1.23
C SER A 89 -15.74 10.69 -1.32
N ALA A 90 -14.93 10.02 -2.14
CA ALA A 90 -14.93 8.55 -2.22
C ALA A 90 -14.37 7.90 -0.94
N ILE A 91 -13.35 8.52 -0.32
CA ILE A 91 -12.78 8.06 0.96
C ILE A 91 -13.80 8.20 2.07
N ASP A 92 -14.55 9.32 2.12
CA ASP A 92 -15.61 9.55 3.11
C ASP A 92 -16.74 8.52 2.96
N LYS A 93 -17.14 8.20 1.72
CA LYS A 93 -18.10 7.14 1.44
C LYS A 93 -17.59 5.77 1.89
N ALA A 94 -16.33 5.45 1.61
CA ALA A 94 -15.70 4.21 2.06
C ALA A 94 -15.66 4.13 3.59
N ALA A 95 -15.31 5.23 4.26
CA ALA A 95 -15.28 5.29 5.71
C ALA A 95 -16.67 5.01 6.34
N GLN A 96 -17.75 5.52 5.73
CA GLN A 96 -19.10 5.25 6.19
C GLN A 96 -19.50 3.76 6.09
N LEU A 97 -18.96 3.02 5.14
CA LEU A 97 -19.17 1.57 5.07
C LEU A 97 -18.48 0.80 6.20
N LEU A 98 -17.53 1.43 6.89
CA LEU A 98 -16.74 0.83 7.98
C LEU A 98 -17.19 1.26 9.38
N VAL A 99 -17.99 2.32 9.53
CA VAL A 99 -18.32 2.93 10.84
C VAL A 99 -18.97 1.96 11.82
N ASP A 100 -19.93 1.15 11.35
CA ASP A 100 -20.71 0.25 12.20
C ASP A 100 -20.17 -1.19 12.20
N CYS A 101 -18.99 -1.42 11.63
CA CYS A 101 -18.42 -2.75 11.52
C CYS A 101 -17.49 -3.06 12.69
N HIS A 102 -17.42 -4.34 13.07
CA HIS A 102 -16.49 -4.83 14.08
C HIS A 102 -15.18 -5.35 13.50
N SER A 103 -15.20 -5.70 12.23
CA SER A 103 -14.06 -6.25 11.52
C SER A 103 -14.07 -5.79 10.05
N ALA A 104 -12.89 -5.66 9.46
CA ALA A 104 -12.70 -5.40 8.04
C ALA A 104 -11.54 -6.23 7.51
N MET A 105 -11.61 -6.61 6.24
CA MET A 105 -10.57 -7.38 5.61
C MET A 105 -9.95 -6.59 4.44
N TYR A 106 -8.63 -6.63 4.32
CA TYR A 106 -7.89 -6.03 3.20
C TYR A 106 -7.36 -7.14 2.30
N VAL A 107 -7.55 -7.02 1.01
CA VAL A 107 -7.12 -8.04 0.05
C VAL A 107 -6.44 -7.43 -1.17
N GLY A 108 -5.39 -8.10 -1.64
CA GLY A 108 -4.65 -7.71 -2.84
C GLY A 108 -3.70 -8.83 -3.26
N ARG A 109 -3.04 -8.67 -4.40
CA ARG A 109 -2.03 -9.63 -4.89
C ARG A 109 -0.71 -8.94 -5.17
N GLY A 110 0.38 -9.70 -5.11
CA GLY A 110 1.71 -9.15 -5.36
C GLY A 110 2.05 -7.99 -4.43
N ILE A 111 2.45 -6.85 -4.99
CA ILE A 111 2.76 -5.63 -4.23
C ILE A 111 1.54 -5.13 -3.47
N ALA A 112 0.36 -5.16 -4.08
CA ALA A 112 -0.90 -4.75 -3.46
C ALA A 112 -1.21 -5.51 -2.17
N SER A 113 -0.86 -6.80 -2.07
CA SER A 113 -0.99 -7.57 -0.81
C SER A 113 -0.14 -6.97 0.33
N THR A 114 1.05 -6.48 0.01
CA THR A 114 1.92 -5.81 1.01
C THR A 114 1.34 -4.46 1.43
N VAL A 115 0.79 -3.70 0.47
CA VAL A 115 0.09 -2.42 0.75
C VAL A 115 -1.15 -2.67 1.62
N CYS A 116 -1.90 -3.74 1.38
CA CYS A 116 -3.03 -4.14 2.22
C CYS A 116 -2.64 -4.37 3.68
N ASN A 117 -1.47 -4.97 3.96
CA ASN A 117 -0.98 -5.13 5.33
C ASN A 117 -0.80 -3.79 6.04
N GLU A 118 -0.22 -2.81 5.35
CA GLU A 118 -0.05 -1.47 5.91
C GLU A 118 -1.40 -0.75 6.09
N GLY A 119 -2.32 -0.88 5.11
CA GLY A 119 -3.67 -0.32 5.21
C GLY A 119 -4.44 -0.88 6.41
N ALA A 120 -4.44 -2.19 6.59
CA ALA A 120 -5.06 -2.85 7.74
C ALA A 120 -4.40 -2.41 9.06
N LEU A 121 -3.07 -2.25 9.10
CA LEU A 121 -2.37 -1.73 10.27
C LEU A 121 -2.81 -0.30 10.59
N LYS A 122 -2.86 0.59 9.59
CA LYS A 122 -3.29 1.99 9.80
C LYS A 122 -4.72 2.07 10.30
N LEU A 123 -5.62 1.27 9.74
CA LEU A 123 -7.01 1.24 10.20
C LEU A 123 -7.09 0.80 11.68
N LYS A 124 -6.38 -0.25 12.07
CA LYS A 124 -6.31 -0.70 13.48
C LYS A 124 -5.78 0.37 14.43
N GLU A 125 -4.69 1.03 14.04
CA GLU A 125 -4.02 2.01 14.88
C GLU A 125 -4.88 3.26 15.15
N ILE A 126 -5.70 3.66 14.17
CA ILE A 126 -6.44 4.93 14.23
C ILE A 126 -7.87 4.71 14.73
N SER A 127 -8.56 3.68 14.24
CA SER A 127 -10.00 3.47 14.51
C SER A 127 -10.27 2.42 15.60
N TYR A 128 -9.27 1.62 15.98
CA TYR A 128 -9.41 0.45 16.84
C TYR A 128 -10.31 -0.65 16.25
N LEU A 129 -10.70 -0.54 14.97
CA LEU A 129 -11.40 -1.56 14.24
C LEU A 129 -10.47 -2.77 14.02
N HIS A 130 -10.96 -3.98 14.29
CA HIS A 130 -10.21 -5.19 13.93
C HIS A 130 -10.08 -5.27 12.41
N ALA A 131 -8.87 -5.17 11.89
CA ALA A 131 -8.60 -5.23 10.47
C ALA A 131 -7.43 -6.16 10.16
N GLU A 132 -7.60 -7.06 9.21
CA GLU A 132 -6.57 -7.99 8.78
C GLU A 132 -6.38 -7.92 7.26
N ALA A 133 -5.17 -8.22 6.82
CA ALA A 133 -4.85 -8.27 5.40
C ALA A 133 -4.43 -9.68 4.99
N TYR A 134 -4.91 -10.10 3.83
CA TYR A 134 -4.58 -11.37 3.23
C TYR A 134 -4.18 -11.22 1.77
N SER A 135 -3.26 -12.06 1.31
CA SER A 135 -3.10 -12.24 -0.12
C SER A 135 -4.42 -12.79 -0.69
N ALA A 136 -4.99 -12.12 -1.69
CA ALA A 136 -6.26 -12.52 -2.26
C ALA A 136 -6.26 -13.97 -2.78
N GLY A 137 -5.10 -14.48 -3.22
CA GLY A 137 -4.93 -15.87 -3.61
C GLY A 137 -5.07 -16.88 -2.47
N GLU A 138 -4.84 -16.44 -1.23
CA GLU A 138 -4.86 -17.30 -0.04
C GLU A 138 -6.24 -17.32 0.65
N LEU A 139 -7.20 -16.53 0.20
CA LEU A 139 -8.53 -16.43 0.82
C LEU A 139 -9.21 -17.80 0.95
N LYS A 140 -9.09 -18.66 -0.07
CA LYS A 140 -9.73 -19.99 -0.09
C LYS A 140 -9.14 -20.99 0.91
N HIS A 141 -7.98 -20.69 1.47
CA HIS A 141 -7.31 -21.56 2.44
C HIS A 141 -7.75 -21.30 3.89
N GLY A 142 -8.86 -20.60 4.09
CA GLY A 142 -9.45 -20.37 5.41
C GLY A 142 -10.09 -19.00 5.59
N PRO A 143 -9.37 -17.89 5.32
CA PRO A 143 -9.86 -16.54 5.63
C PRO A 143 -11.22 -16.19 5.02
N ILE A 144 -11.55 -16.74 3.87
CA ILE A 144 -12.84 -16.52 3.20
C ILE A 144 -14.03 -16.97 4.06
N ALA A 145 -13.83 -17.88 5.00
CA ALA A 145 -14.88 -18.35 5.92
C ALA A 145 -15.32 -17.27 6.92
N LEU A 146 -14.49 -16.24 7.14
CA LEU A 146 -14.77 -15.12 8.02
C LEU A 146 -15.56 -14.00 7.32
N ILE A 147 -15.78 -14.11 6.01
CA ILE A 147 -16.41 -13.08 5.20
C ILE A 147 -17.92 -13.34 5.11
N ASP A 148 -18.69 -12.34 5.47
CA ASP A 148 -20.14 -12.24 5.34
C ASP A 148 -20.56 -10.77 5.13
N GLU A 149 -21.86 -10.48 5.19
CA GLU A 149 -22.41 -9.13 5.01
C GLU A 149 -21.97 -8.11 6.08
N THR A 150 -21.41 -8.56 7.18
CA THR A 150 -20.95 -7.71 8.31
C THR A 150 -19.47 -7.37 8.24
N VAL A 151 -18.71 -8.02 7.35
CA VAL A 151 -17.27 -7.85 7.18
C VAL A 151 -16.96 -7.19 5.84
N PRO A 152 -16.85 -5.86 5.77
CA PRO A 152 -16.43 -5.17 4.55
C PRO A 152 -15.04 -5.58 4.12
N VAL A 153 -14.83 -5.62 2.81
CA VAL A 153 -13.55 -5.97 2.20
C VAL A 153 -12.99 -4.79 1.42
N VAL A 154 -11.81 -4.33 1.80
CA VAL A 154 -11.04 -3.35 1.04
C VAL A 154 -10.13 -4.10 0.06
N ALA A 155 -10.40 -3.99 -1.22
CA ALA A 155 -9.67 -4.65 -2.28
C ALA A 155 -8.76 -3.66 -3.03
N VAL A 156 -7.44 -3.93 -3.07
CA VAL A 156 -6.51 -3.14 -3.89
C VAL A 156 -6.37 -3.82 -5.24
N VAL A 157 -6.95 -3.19 -6.27
CA VAL A 157 -7.12 -3.71 -7.64
C VAL A 157 -6.49 -2.74 -8.65
N THR A 158 -5.33 -2.20 -8.33
CA THR A 158 -4.61 -1.30 -9.25
C THR A 158 -4.10 -2.04 -10.48
N GLU A 159 -3.80 -1.29 -11.56
CA GLU A 159 -3.25 -1.87 -12.79
C GLU A 159 -1.95 -2.62 -12.50
N SER A 160 -1.98 -3.92 -12.74
CA SER A 160 -0.87 -4.82 -12.42
C SER A 160 -0.98 -6.12 -13.20
N SER A 161 0.09 -6.89 -13.19
CA SER A 161 0.12 -8.24 -13.79
C SER A 161 -0.86 -9.23 -13.12
N THR A 162 -1.36 -8.92 -11.92
CA THR A 162 -2.28 -9.77 -11.14
C THR A 162 -3.70 -9.20 -11.03
N ARG A 163 -4.02 -8.11 -11.75
CA ARG A 163 -5.33 -7.43 -11.66
C ARG A 163 -6.50 -8.38 -11.91
N MET A 164 -6.48 -9.15 -13.01
CA MET A 164 -7.58 -10.06 -13.36
C MET A 164 -7.82 -11.14 -12.30
N GLN A 165 -6.74 -11.68 -11.71
CA GLN A 165 -6.86 -12.65 -10.63
C GLN A 165 -7.41 -12.02 -9.35
N THR A 166 -7.06 -10.75 -9.06
CA THR A 166 -7.61 -10.00 -7.94
C THR A 166 -9.11 -9.77 -8.12
N LEU A 167 -9.55 -9.35 -9.31
CA LEU A 167 -10.98 -9.22 -9.64
C LEU A 167 -11.75 -10.53 -9.44
N SER A 168 -11.20 -11.65 -9.87
CA SER A 168 -11.79 -12.96 -9.63
C SER A 168 -11.97 -13.26 -8.14
N ASN A 169 -10.97 -12.91 -7.30
CA ASN A 169 -11.09 -13.08 -5.86
C ASN A 169 -12.10 -12.10 -5.22
N VAL A 170 -12.25 -10.89 -5.76
CA VAL A 170 -13.31 -9.95 -5.33
C VAL A 170 -14.69 -10.53 -5.61
N GLN A 171 -14.90 -11.17 -6.76
CA GLN A 171 -16.18 -11.85 -7.06
C GLN A 171 -16.49 -12.98 -6.06
N GLU A 172 -15.46 -13.71 -5.59
CA GLU A 172 -15.64 -14.75 -4.56
C GLU A 172 -16.06 -14.15 -3.21
N VAL A 173 -15.52 -12.99 -2.87
CA VAL A 173 -15.88 -12.22 -1.68
C VAL A 173 -17.33 -11.72 -1.76
N LEU A 174 -17.72 -11.15 -2.91
CA LEU A 174 -19.08 -10.72 -3.18
C LEU A 174 -20.10 -11.86 -3.09
N ALA A 175 -19.76 -13.04 -3.56
CA ALA A 175 -20.62 -14.22 -3.46
C ALA A 175 -20.92 -14.63 -2.00
N ARG A 176 -20.17 -14.10 -1.02
CA ARG A 176 -20.40 -14.27 0.41
C ARG A 176 -21.18 -13.11 1.05
N GLY A 177 -21.62 -12.14 0.23
CA GLY A 177 -22.42 -11.00 0.69
C GLY A 177 -21.62 -9.82 1.24
N ALA A 178 -20.27 -9.84 1.20
CA ALA A 178 -19.48 -8.74 1.69
C ALA A 178 -19.70 -7.46 0.88
N LYS A 179 -19.65 -6.32 1.55
CA LYS A 179 -19.50 -5.02 0.90
C LYS A 179 -18.05 -4.83 0.47
N VAL A 180 -17.85 -4.35 -0.74
CA VAL A 180 -16.52 -4.16 -1.32
C VAL A 180 -16.20 -2.69 -1.50
N ILE A 181 -15.09 -2.26 -0.91
CA ILE A 181 -14.44 -0.98 -1.17
C ILE A 181 -13.22 -1.27 -2.05
N ALA A 182 -13.23 -0.80 -3.28
CA ALA A 182 -12.12 -1.04 -4.20
C ALA A 182 -11.21 0.19 -4.28
N VAL A 183 -9.89 -0.03 -4.22
CA VAL A 183 -8.88 0.96 -4.63
C VAL A 183 -8.40 0.53 -6.01
N ALA A 184 -8.70 1.32 -7.04
CA ALA A 184 -8.47 0.96 -8.43
C ALA A 184 -7.79 2.08 -9.22
N THR A 185 -7.18 1.73 -10.34
CA THR A 185 -6.60 2.74 -11.26
C THR A 185 -7.71 3.49 -11.98
N GLU A 186 -7.56 4.79 -12.17
CA GLU A 186 -8.48 5.62 -12.95
C GLU A 186 -8.74 5.03 -14.35
N GLY A 187 -10.02 5.01 -14.74
CA GLY A 187 -10.45 4.41 -16.01
C GLY A 187 -10.74 2.91 -15.96
N ASP A 188 -10.63 2.29 -14.78
CA ASP A 188 -11.02 0.89 -14.58
C ASP A 188 -12.53 0.77 -14.39
N GLU A 189 -13.25 0.44 -15.47
CA GLU A 189 -14.71 0.29 -15.47
C GLU A 189 -15.16 -1.05 -14.88
N ASP A 190 -14.38 -2.12 -15.00
CA ASP A 190 -14.73 -3.45 -14.51
C ASP A 190 -14.98 -3.47 -12.99
N VAL A 191 -14.33 -2.57 -12.26
CA VAL A 191 -14.43 -2.47 -10.80
C VAL A 191 -15.74 -1.79 -10.36
N CYS A 192 -16.27 -0.86 -11.17
CA CYS A 192 -17.50 -0.12 -10.86
C CYS A 192 -18.71 -1.04 -10.72
N ASP A 193 -18.75 -2.11 -11.51
CA ASP A 193 -19.89 -3.03 -11.55
C ASP A 193 -19.90 -3.99 -10.33
N ILE A 194 -18.79 -4.08 -9.60
CA ILE A 194 -18.61 -5.08 -8.55
C ILE A 194 -18.28 -4.47 -7.17
N ALA A 195 -18.09 -3.16 -7.05
CA ALA A 195 -17.75 -2.52 -5.79
C ALA A 195 -18.85 -1.57 -5.31
N ASP A 196 -19.14 -1.59 -4.01
CA ASP A 196 -20.05 -0.63 -3.36
C ASP A 196 -19.47 0.79 -3.32
N CYS A 197 -18.15 0.88 -3.30
CA CYS A 197 -17.40 2.13 -3.35
C CYS A 197 -16.07 1.93 -4.07
N VAL A 198 -15.72 2.86 -4.97
CA VAL A 198 -14.43 2.84 -5.65
C VAL A 198 -13.66 4.12 -5.30
N ILE A 199 -12.41 3.94 -4.86
CA ILE A 199 -11.43 5.01 -4.68
C ILE A 199 -10.46 4.90 -5.84
N TYR A 200 -10.47 5.87 -6.74
CA TYR A 200 -9.57 5.89 -7.88
C TYR A 200 -8.22 6.50 -7.53
N VAL A 201 -7.16 5.89 -8.03
CA VAL A 201 -5.79 6.40 -7.97
C VAL A 201 -5.26 6.61 -9.39
N PRO A 202 -4.43 7.63 -9.62
CA PRO A 202 -3.84 7.88 -10.94
C PRO A 202 -3.06 6.69 -11.47
N PRO A 203 -3.01 6.48 -12.79
CA PRO A 203 -2.23 5.41 -13.39
C PRO A 203 -0.74 5.63 -13.15
N VAL A 204 -0.09 4.64 -12.60
CA VAL A 204 1.36 4.61 -12.33
C VAL A 204 1.92 3.24 -12.69
N ARG A 205 3.24 3.17 -12.80
CA ARG A 205 3.92 1.87 -12.95
C ARG A 205 3.65 1.00 -11.71
N GLU A 206 3.42 -0.31 -11.90
CA GLU A 206 3.06 -1.27 -10.83
C GLU A 206 3.97 -1.17 -9.58
N CYS A 207 5.25 -0.85 -9.74
CA CYS A 207 6.17 -0.70 -8.60
C CYS A 207 5.98 0.60 -7.80
N PHE A 208 5.09 1.49 -8.23
CA PHE A 208 4.75 2.76 -7.58
C PHE A 208 3.23 2.87 -7.28
N SER A 209 2.44 1.85 -7.64
CA SER A 209 1.00 1.81 -7.40
C SER A 209 0.66 1.44 -5.96
#